data_6c9864b755ed68fe902bd5fd1a1eb45d
#
_entry.id   6c9864b755ed68fe902bd5fd1a1eb45d
#
_cell.length_a   1.000
_cell.length_b   1.000
_cell.length_c   1.000
_cell.angle_alpha   90.00
_cell.angle_beta   90.00
_cell.angle_gamma   90.00
#
_symmetry.space_group_name_H-M   'P 1'
#
loop_
_entity.id
_entity.type
_entity.pdbx_description
1 polymer ?
#
loop_
_entity_poly.entity_id
_entity_poly.type
_entity_poly.pdbx_seq_one_letter_code
_entity_poly.pdbx_strand_id
1 'polypeptide(L)'
;MKREPQHPDARDTSPSPMLDQHAGSTLPGRRLRILPIPHVFYGWWIVLASASIIFIAAGTFFYGFSAIFDSLVDEFGWSHAAISFGFSMRAEVGGIFAPVVGFMVDRLGPRKLLFAGVTTVGLGFLWFSRVNTLWEFYGAVIVIALGMAACGGLVGQVAIANWFERKRGRAMAFLTVGAGASGIMVTILAWLISLYGWRSALAILAVVTWAVGIPAAMLVRRRPEDYGLAPDGEPAAAVAPVAAPAAADGPPPPPRVTEGMTVREALRSRAFWFLALAFAFSWFGTTAIVVHQIPALTATGFSEESAALVVTLTILVSLSGRLGFGWLADFRDKRLVLAGAFGLQTLGMLLFAAVHTWWHLIPFLLLYAPGYGGNISVRPALQAEYFGRRALGSIMGLTFFITSLGNVLGPVFVGWMYDVMESYRLAFVITACVSLAAIPLVLSMPRSQPQDVHRDLPPVPA
;
A
#
# COMPACT_ATOMS: atom_id res chain seq x y z
N MET A 1 -32.83 95.30 -9.18
CA MET A 1 -33.59 94.53 -8.21
C MET A 1 -33.50 93.10 -8.62
N LYS A 2 -32.49 92.36 -8.12
CA LYS A 2 -32.25 90.91 -8.39
C LYS A 2 -32.35 90.23 -7.09
N ARG A 3 -33.25 89.25 -6.95
CA ARG A 3 -33.39 88.39 -5.80
C ARG A 3 -32.37 87.22 -5.94
N GLU A 4 -31.61 87.01 -4.93
CA GLU A 4 -30.79 85.81 -4.70
C GLU A 4 -31.67 84.63 -4.31
N PRO A 5 -31.39 83.36 -4.75
CA PRO A 5 -32.03 82.20 -4.22
C PRO A 5 -31.20 81.58 -3.10
N GLN A 6 -31.89 81.29 -2.01
CA GLN A 6 -31.39 80.66 -0.81
C GLN A 6 -31.01 79.17 -1.06
N HIS A 7 -29.90 78.75 -0.46
CA HIS A 7 -29.52 77.34 -0.35
C HIS A 7 -30.39 76.60 0.66
N PRO A 8 -30.85 75.36 0.37
CA PRO A 8 -31.44 74.51 1.41
C PRO A 8 -30.39 73.58 2.03
N ASP A 9 -30.58 73.38 3.30
CA ASP A 9 -29.89 72.64 4.31
C ASP A 9 -29.27 71.28 3.92
N ALA A 10 -28.10 71.06 4.44
CA ALA A 10 -27.44 69.76 4.57
C ALA A 10 -28.28 68.79 5.39
N ARG A 11 -28.89 67.77 4.81
CA ARG A 11 -29.48 66.63 5.50
C ARG A 11 -28.45 65.52 5.71
N ASP A 12 -28.26 65.28 6.96
CA ASP A 12 -27.76 64.11 7.62
C ASP A 12 -27.93 62.81 6.80
N THR A 13 -26.85 62.22 6.27
CA THR A 13 -26.85 60.89 5.67
C THR A 13 -26.08 59.95 6.59
N SER A 14 -26.74 59.49 7.63
CA SER A 14 -26.35 58.27 8.34
C SER A 14 -26.49 57.07 7.36
N PRO A 15 -25.49 56.23 7.21
CA PRO A 15 -25.60 55.04 6.36
C PRO A 15 -26.53 54.01 6.99
N SER A 16 -27.52 53.62 6.23
CA SER A 16 -28.48 52.56 6.56
C SER A 16 -27.74 51.22 6.73
N PRO A 17 -28.12 50.38 7.74
CA PRO A 17 -27.58 49.05 7.89
C PRO A 17 -28.36 48.05 6.99
N MET A 18 -28.06 48.02 5.70
CA MET A 18 -28.63 47.04 4.78
C MET A 18 -27.53 46.55 3.84
N LEU A 19 -26.59 45.79 4.34
CA LEU A 19 -25.69 44.92 3.55
C LEU A 19 -25.09 43.81 4.42
N ASP A 20 -25.95 42.99 5.01
CA ASP A 20 -25.50 41.74 5.63
C ASP A 20 -26.51 40.60 5.35
N GLN A 21 -26.93 40.46 4.08
CA GLN A 21 -27.76 39.33 3.62
C GLN A 21 -27.16 38.60 2.40
N HIS A 22 -25.86 38.57 2.29
CA HIS A 22 -25.19 37.60 1.40
C HIS A 22 -24.21 36.75 2.20
N ALA A 23 -24.62 36.18 3.30
CA ALA A 23 -24.03 35.00 3.86
C ALA A 23 -24.35 33.85 2.88
N GLY A 24 -23.43 33.63 1.93
CA GLY A 24 -23.51 32.58 0.94
C GLY A 24 -23.90 31.26 1.58
N SER A 25 -24.85 30.60 0.98
CA SER A 25 -25.20 29.21 1.21
C SER A 25 -24.01 28.32 0.88
N THR A 26 -23.04 28.26 1.79
CA THR A 26 -22.03 27.21 1.82
C THR A 26 -22.80 25.92 2.11
N LEU A 27 -22.89 25.02 1.13
CA LEU A 27 -23.27 23.64 1.35
C LEU A 27 -22.59 23.18 2.66
N PRO A 28 -23.29 22.49 3.56
CA PRO A 28 -22.70 22.05 4.82
C PRO A 28 -21.60 21.04 4.51
N GLY A 29 -20.39 21.52 4.27
CA GLY A 29 -19.20 20.71 4.21
C GLY A 29 -19.16 19.91 5.52
N ARG A 30 -19.15 18.59 5.42
CA ARG A 30 -19.01 17.69 6.56
C ARG A 30 -17.77 18.12 7.34
N ARG A 31 -17.97 18.88 8.42
CA ARG A 31 -16.87 19.32 9.27
C ARG A 31 -16.15 18.07 9.77
N LEU A 32 -14.85 17.94 9.43
CA LEU A 32 -13.98 17.00 10.12
C LEU A 32 -14.00 17.40 11.59
N ARG A 33 -14.58 16.58 12.47
CA ARG A 33 -14.24 16.63 13.90
C ARG A 33 -12.79 16.16 13.99
N ILE A 34 -11.89 17.12 13.97
CA ILE A 34 -10.43 16.93 13.92
C ILE A 34 -9.99 16.60 15.34
N LEU A 35 -9.18 15.56 15.47
CA LEU A 35 -8.35 15.36 16.66
C LEU A 35 -7.50 16.62 16.90
N PRO A 36 -7.26 17.02 18.17
CA PRO A 36 -6.84 18.37 18.53
C PRO A 36 -5.34 18.66 18.34
N ILE A 37 -4.77 18.33 17.19
CA ILE A 37 -3.39 18.74 16.85
C ILE A 37 -3.47 19.65 15.63
N PRO A 38 -3.47 20.98 15.79
CA PRO A 38 -3.85 21.94 14.77
C PRO A 38 -2.87 22.10 13.59
N HIS A 39 -1.73 21.40 13.56
CA HIS A 39 -0.67 21.63 12.57
C HIS A 39 -0.34 20.43 11.67
N VAL A 40 -1.01 19.27 11.84
CA VAL A 40 -0.72 18.08 11.04
C VAL A 40 -1.82 17.86 10.00
N PHE A 41 -1.42 17.79 8.72
CA PHE A 41 -2.35 17.45 7.63
C PHE A 41 -3.05 16.10 7.89
N TYR A 42 -4.37 16.07 7.74
CA TYR A 42 -5.19 14.90 8.07
C TYR A 42 -4.77 13.63 7.33
N GLY A 43 -4.20 13.75 6.12
CA GLY A 43 -3.66 12.63 5.36
C GLY A 43 -2.67 11.77 6.15
N TRP A 44 -1.87 12.36 7.05
CA TRP A 44 -0.93 11.60 7.88
C TRP A 44 -1.62 10.70 8.92
N TRP A 45 -2.80 11.09 9.40
CA TRP A 45 -3.63 10.22 10.25
C TRP A 45 -4.16 9.02 9.49
N ILE A 46 -4.47 9.19 8.19
CA ILE A 46 -4.86 8.07 7.31
C ILE A 46 -3.68 7.12 7.10
N VAL A 47 -2.47 7.66 6.92
CA VAL A 47 -1.24 6.84 6.82
C VAL A 47 -1.04 6.04 8.11
N LEU A 48 -1.09 6.69 9.27
CA LEU A 48 -0.92 6.04 10.56
C LEU A 48 -1.99 4.97 10.81
N ALA A 49 -3.26 5.27 10.55
CA ALA A 49 -4.37 4.33 10.69
C ALA A 49 -4.20 3.11 9.78
N SER A 50 -3.86 3.34 8.49
CA SER A 50 -3.64 2.25 7.55
C SER A 50 -2.41 1.41 7.91
N ALA A 51 -1.32 2.05 8.35
CA ALA A 51 -0.11 1.36 8.80
C ALA A 51 -0.37 0.52 10.06
N SER A 52 -1.18 1.00 11.01
CA SER A 52 -1.55 0.25 12.22
C SER A 52 -2.39 -0.98 11.88
N ILE A 53 -3.33 -0.88 10.94
CA ILE A 53 -4.14 -2.02 10.49
C ILE A 53 -3.24 -3.07 9.85
N ILE A 54 -2.33 -2.66 8.95
CA ILE A 54 -1.40 -3.59 8.29
C ILE A 54 -0.43 -4.21 9.31
N PHE A 55 0.08 -3.42 10.26
CA PHE A 55 0.97 -3.89 11.30
C PHE A 55 0.35 -5.06 12.09
N ILE A 56 -0.88 -4.90 12.56
CA ILE A 56 -1.57 -5.95 13.32
C ILE A 56 -1.91 -7.13 12.42
N ALA A 57 -2.55 -6.89 11.28
CA ALA A 57 -3.02 -7.95 10.40
C ALA A 57 -1.87 -8.79 9.83
N ALA A 58 -0.81 -8.14 9.32
CA ALA A 58 0.35 -8.83 8.78
C ALA A 58 1.17 -9.52 9.90
N GLY A 59 1.36 -8.84 11.03
CA GLY A 59 2.14 -9.38 12.13
C GLY A 59 1.55 -10.61 12.76
N THR A 60 0.23 -10.63 12.93
CA THR A 60 -0.46 -11.76 13.57
C THR A 60 -0.52 -12.97 12.66
N PHE A 61 -0.85 -12.80 11.40
CA PHE A 61 -1.12 -13.93 10.52
C PHE A 61 -0.01 -14.22 9.50
N PHE A 62 0.67 -13.18 8.99
CA PHE A 62 1.74 -13.41 8.03
C PHE A 62 3.02 -13.95 8.68
N TYR A 63 3.44 -13.31 9.75
CA TYR A 63 4.66 -13.72 10.48
C TYR A 63 4.34 -14.58 11.71
N GLY A 64 3.23 -14.32 12.40
CA GLY A 64 2.86 -15.01 13.64
C GLY A 64 2.39 -16.45 13.45
N PHE A 65 2.03 -16.87 12.23
CA PHE A 65 1.58 -18.24 11.97
C PHE A 65 2.65 -19.27 12.34
N SER A 66 3.93 -18.96 12.15
CA SER A 66 5.02 -19.86 12.54
C SER A 66 5.03 -20.18 14.04
N ALA A 67 4.61 -19.26 14.89
CA ALA A 67 4.55 -19.47 16.34
C ALA A 67 3.41 -20.40 16.76
N ILE A 68 2.39 -20.60 15.92
CA ILE A 68 1.24 -21.47 16.20
C ILE A 68 1.46 -22.86 15.61
N PHE A 69 2.37 -22.99 14.65
CA PHE A 69 2.56 -24.18 13.83
C PHE A 69 2.77 -25.45 14.67
N ASP A 70 3.74 -25.41 15.57
CA ASP A 70 4.10 -26.56 16.42
C ASP A 70 2.96 -26.90 17.37
N SER A 71 2.25 -25.91 17.91
CA SER A 71 1.09 -26.14 18.77
C SER A 71 -0.05 -26.89 18.06
N LEU A 72 -0.23 -26.68 16.74
CA LEU A 72 -1.22 -27.43 15.94
C LEU A 72 -0.76 -28.88 15.68
N VAL A 73 0.53 -29.07 15.43
CA VAL A 73 1.11 -30.43 15.28
C VAL A 73 0.95 -31.22 16.57
N ASP A 74 1.32 -30.63 17.71
CA ASP A 74 1.31 -31.29 19.02
C ASP A 74 -0.11 -31.62 19.47
N GLU A 75 -1.10 -30.75 19.24
CA GLU A 75 -2.46 -30.96 19.72
C GLU A 75 -3.28 -31.90 18.84
N PHE A 76 -3.13 -31.79 17.52
CA PHE A 76 -3.99 -32.53 16.59
C PHE A 76 -3.31 -33.69 15.87
N GLY A 77 -1.98 -33.76 15.92
CA GLY A 77 -1.21 -34.75 15.16
C GLY A 77 -1.31 -34.55 13.62
N TRP A 78 -1.70 -33.36 13.16
CA TRP A 78 -1.78 -33.09 11.72
C TRP A 78 -0.39 -33.06 11.10
N SER A 79 -0.30 -33.54 9.85
CA SER A 79 0.97 -33.50 9.14
C SER A 79 1.44 -32.07 8.88
N HIS A 80 2.74 -31.86 8.91
CA HIS A 80 3.36 -30.58 8.56
C HIS A 80 2.92 -30.09 7.17
N ALA A 81 2.73 -31.02 6.22
CA ALA A 81 2.24 -30.70 4.86
C ALA A 81 0.82 -30.13 4.88
N ALA A 82 -0.09 -30.70 5.70
CA ALA A 82 -1.49 -30.22 5.77
C ALA A 82 -1.55 -28.82 6.39
N ILE A 83 -0.78 -28.53 7.44
CA ILE A 83 -0.72 -27.21 8.06
C ILE A 83 -0.08 -26.19 7.10
N SER A 84 1.02 -26.58 6.43
CA SER A 84 1.70 -25.73 5.44
C SER A 84 0.80 -25.41 4.23
N PHE A 85 -0.04 -26.36 3.81
CA PHE A 85 -1.02 -26.13 2.75
C PHE A 85 -2.02 -25.01 3.12
N GLY A 86 -2.55 -25.05 4.37
CA GLY A 86 -3.41 -23.96 4.87
C GLY A 86 -2.72 -22.60 4.82
N PHE A 87 -1.44 -22.54 5.22
CA PHE A 87 -0.67 -21.31 5.14
C PHE A 87 -0.48 -20.81 3.69
N SER A 88 -0.21 -21.73 2.76
CA SER A 88 -0.05 -21.40 1.34
C SER A 88 -1.35 -20.88 0.71
N MET A 89 -2.49 -21.50 1.05
CA MET A 89 -3.83 -21.05 0.60
C MET A 89 -4.06 -19.56 0.84
N ARG A 90 -3.54 -19.01 1.92
CA ARG A 90 -3.69 -17.59 2.25
C ARG A 90 -3.10 -16.67 1.18
N ALA A 91 -1.91 -16.99 0.68
CA ALA A 91 -1.24 -16.18 -0.34
C ALA A 91 -2.02 -16.20 -1.66
N GLU A 92 -2.50 -17.38 -2.04
CA GLU A 92 -3.28 -17.58 -3.27
C GLU A 92 -4.65 -16.87 -3.21
N VAL A 93 -5.36 -17.00 -2.10
CA VAL A 93 -6.63 -16.28 -1.88
C VAL A 93 -6.42 -14.78 -2.00
N GLY A 94 -5.35 -14.24 -1.40
CA GLY A 94 -5.01 -12.82 -1.50
C GLY A 94 -4.77 -12.36 -2.93
N GLY A 95 -4.02 -13.13 -3.72
CA GLY A 95 -3.73 -12.85 -5.14
C GLY A 95 -4.97 -12.91 -6.03
N ILE A 96 -5.75 -13.99 -5.92
CA ILE A 96 -6.96 -14.21 -6.73
C ILE A 96 -8.03 -13.15 -6.44
N PHE A 97 -8.20 -12.77 -5.17
CA PHE A 97 -9.21 -11.79 -4.77
C PHE A 97 -8.76 -10.33 -4.92
N ALA A 98 -7.49 -10.06 -5.22
CA ALA A 98 -6.99 -8.69 -5.39
C ALA A 98 -7.78 -7.84 -6.40
N PRO A 99 -8.18 -8.33 -7.59
CA PRO A 99 -9.01 -7.57 -8.52
C PRO A 99 -10.40 -7.24 -7.94
N VAL A 100 -11.01 -8.19 -7.22
CA VAL A 100 -12.32 -7.99 -6.59
C VAL A 100 -12.23 -6.92 -5.51
N VAL A 101 -11.23 -7.00 -4.65
CA VAL A 101 -10.96 -6.01 -3.60
C VAL A 101 -10.67 -4.63 -4.21
N GLY A 102 -9.88 -4.59 -5.30
CA GLY A 102 -9.60 -3.37 -6.04
C GLY A 102 -10.87 -2.71 -6.58
N PHE A 103 -11.77 -3.49 -7.17
CA PHE A 103 -13.07 -3.00 -7.62
C PHE A 103 -13.97 -2.52 -6.46
N MET A 104 -13.97 -3.28 -5.37
CA MET A 104 -14.75 -2.91 -4.18
C MET A 104 -14.25 -1.61 -3.54
N VAL A 105 -12.93 -1.37 -3.45
CA VAL A 105 -12.40 -0.14 -2.86
C VAL A 105 -12.74 1.08 -3.72
N ASP A 106 -12.74 0.95 -5.04
CA ASP A 106 -13.13 2.05 -5.94
C ASP A 106 -14.63 2.40 -5.78
N ARG A 107 -15.52 1.41 -5.61
CA ARG A 107 -16.96 1.61 -5.45
C ARG A 107 -17.37 2.01 -4.03
N LEU A 108 -17.00 1.21 -3.04
CA LEU A 108 -17.45 1.36 -1.66
C LEU A 108 -16.62 2.39 -0.87
N GLY A 109 -15.40 2.65 -1.35
CA GLY A 109 -14.39 3.47 -0.69
C GLY A 109 -13.60 2.72 0.38
N PRO A 110 -12.39 3.21 0.72
CA PRO A 110 -11.44 2.50 1.57
C PRO A 110 -11.97 2.29 3.00
N ARG A 111 -12.69 3.25 3.58
CA ARG A 111 -13.19 3.17 4.96
C ARG A 111 -14.08 1.96 5.21
N LYS A 112 -15.08 1.73 4.34
CA LYS A 112 -16.03 0.64 4.49
C LYS A 112 -15.34 -0.71 4.34
N LEU A 113 -14.41 -0.78 3.39
CA LEU A 113 -13.69 -2.01 3.09
C LEU A 113 -12.69 -2.36 4.20
N LEU A 114 -11.95 -1.37 4.73
CA LEU A 114 -11.08 -1.57 5.89
C LEU A 114 -11.87 -2.04 7.11
N PHE A 115 -13.04 -1.42 7.38
CA PHE A 115 -13.90 -1.82 8.48
C PHE A 115 -14.38 -3.28 8.34
N ALA A 116 -14.90 -3.64 7.16
CA ALA A 116 -15.34 -5.00 6.87
C ALA A 116 -14.17 -5.99 6.97
N GLY A 117 -13.00 -5.65 6.40
CA GLY A 117 -11.82 -6.50 6.45
C GLY A 117 -11.31 -6.75 7.88
N VAL A 118 -11.17 -5.71 8.69
CA VAL A 118 -10.76 -5.82 10.10
C VAL A 118 -11.74 -6.66 10.90
N THR A 119 -13.05 -6.46 10.68
CA THR A 119 -14.10 -7.25 11.34
C THR A 119 -13.99 -8.72 10.96
N THR A 120 -13.81 -9.00 9.66
CA THR A 120 -13.67 -10.37 9.13
C THR A 120 -12.40 -11.05 9.64
N VAL A 121 -11.26 -10.34 9.72
CA VAL A 121 -10.00 -10.89 10.29
C VAL A 121 -10.21 -11.28 11.75
N GLY A 122 -10.81 -10.42 12.58
CA GLY A 122 -11.06 -10.74 13.97
C GLY A 122 -12.02 -11.93 14.16
N LEU A 123 -13.10 -11.99 13.34
CA LEU A 123 -13.99 -13.17 13.33
C LEU A 123 -13.25 -14.44 12.93
N GLY A 124 -12.38 -14.35 11.92
CA GLY A 124 -11.54 -15.45 11.49
C GLY A 124 -10.60 -15.95 12.59
N PHE A 125 -9.96 -15.05 13.35
CA PHE A 125 -9.13 -15.42 14.51
C PHE A 125 -9.95 -16.05 15.63
N LEU A 126 -11.15 -15.57 15.92
CA LEU A 126 -12.04 -16.21 16.89
C LEU A 126 -12.48 -17.60 16.43
N TRP A 127 -12.77 -17.78 15.14
CA TRP A 127 -13.07 -19.09 14.61
C TRP A 127 -11.83 -19.99 14.68
N PHE A 128 -10.66 -19.50 14.27
CA PHE A 128 -9.42 -20.25 14.37
C PHE A 128 -9.10 -20.71 15.81
N SER A 129 -9.37 -19.86 16.80
CA SER A 129 -9.16 -20.22 18.22
C SER A 129 -10.03 -21.39 18.72
N ARG A 130 -11.06 -21.79 17.96
CA ARG A 130 -12.03 -22.85 18.31
C ARG A 130 -12.01 -24.04 17.35
N VAL A 131 -11.04 -24.11 16.46
CA VAL A 131 -10.90 -25.19 15.47
C VAL A 131 -10.63 -26.50 16.16
N ASN A 132 -11.28 -27.57 15.70
CA ASN A 132 -11.04 -28.94 16.16
C ASN A 132 -10.78 -29.91 14.99
N THR A 133 -11.06 -29.49 13.77
CA THR A 133 -10.86 -30.29 12.57
C THR A 133 -10.00 -29.55 11.53
N LEU A 134 -9.33 -30.30 10.67
CA LEU A 134 -8.51 -29.75 9.60
C LEU A 134 -9.34 -28.90 8.62
N TRP A 135 -10.59 -29.24 8.37
CA TRP A 135 -11.47 -28.49 7.48
C TRP A 135 -11.90 -27.14 8.08
N GLU A 136 -12.17 -27.11 9.39
CA GLU A 136 -12.42 -25.86 10.11
C GLU A 136 -11.18 -24.95 10.08
N PHE A 137 -9.99 -25.53 10.25
CA PHE A 137 -8.74 -24.79 10.11
C PHE A 137 -8.62 -24.13 8.74
N TYR A 138 -8.82 -24.88 7.65
CA TYR A 138 -8.79 -24.31 6.29
C TYR A 138 -9.85 -23.23 6.11
N GLY A 139 -11.08 -23.47 6.59
CA GLY A 139 -12.15 -22.47 6.58
C GLY A 139 -11.78 -21.17 7.29
N ALA A 140 -11.23 -21.26 8.49
CA ALA A 140 -10.77 -20.11 9.27
C ALA A 140 -9.65 -19.36 8.56
N VAL A 141 -8.67 -20.07 7.98
CA VAL A 141 -7.58 -19.48 7.20
C VAL A 141 -8.11 -18.72 5.97
N ILE A 142 -9.08 -19.27 5.24
CA ILE A 142 -9.71 -18.58 4.10
C ILE A 142 -10.41 -17.31 4.56
N VAL A 143 -11.18 -17.36 5.64
CA VAL A 143 -11.88 -16.17 6.18
C VAL A 143 -10.89 -15.09 6.58
N ILE A 144 -9.80 -15.45 7.27
CA ILE A 144 -8.75 -14.50 7.62
C ILE A 144 -8.11 -13.92 6.35
N ALA A 145 -7.81 -14.75 5.35
CA ALA A 145 -7.20 -14.32 4.10
C ALA A 145 -8.07 -13.32 3.33
N LEU A 146 -9.39 -13.57 3.25
CA LEU A 146 -10.35 -12.64 2.66
C LEU A 146 -10.43 -11.32 3.41
N GLY A 147 -10.48 -11.40 4.75
CA GLY A 147 -10.43 -10.22 5.60
C GLY A 147 -9.14 -9.41 5.39
N MET A 148 -7.99 -10.08 5.32
CA MET A 148 -6.69 -9.44 5.05
C MET A 148 -6.61 -8.83 3.65
N ALA A 149 -7.17 -9.46 2.64
CA ALA A 149 -7.27 -8.87 1.31
C ALA A 149 -8.06 -7.55 1.35
N ALA A 150 -9.14 -7.49 2.13
CA ALA A 150 -10.00 -6.33 2.26
C ALA A 150 -9.45 -5.22 3.19
N CYS A 151 -8.56 -5.52 4.15
CA CYS A 151 -7.94 -4.52 5.02
C CYS A 151 -6.43 -4.36 4.80
N GLY A 152 -5.86 -5.06 3.84
CA GLY A 152 -4.43 -5.09 3.57
C GLY A 152 -3.90 -3.88 2.80
N GLY A 153 -2.66 -4.04 2.31
CA GLY A 153 -1.89 -2.97 1.70
C GLY A 153 -2.56 -2.26 0.54
N LEU A 154 -3.26 -2.96 -0.33
CA LEU A 154 -3.93 -2.37 -1.51
C LEU A 154 -4.93 -1.28 -1.11
N VAL A 155 -5.79 -1.55 -0.14
CA VAL A 155 -6.83 -0.60 0.29
C VAL A 155 -6.21 0.63 0.97
N GLY A 156 -5.18 0.44 1.80
CA GLY A 156 -4.40 1.53 2.40
C GLY A 156 -3.67 2.37 1.34
N GLN A 157 -3.07 1.72 0.33
CA GLN A 157 -2.40 2.39 -0.78
C GLN A 157 -3.36 3.28 -1.59
N VAL A 158 -4.56 2.79 -1.90
CA VAL A 158 -5.59 3.58 -2.59
C VAL A 158 -6.05 4.76 -1.73
N ALA A 159 -6.25 4.55 -0.42
CA ALA A 159 -6.60 5.63 0.49
C ALA A 159 -5.53 6.74 0.49
N ILE A 160 -4.26 6.37 0.61
CA ILE A 160 -3.12 7.30 0.62
C ILE A 160 -2.98 8.00 -0.74
N ALA A 161 -3.11 7.27 -1.85
CA ALA A 161 -3.02 7.84 -3.19
C ALA A 161 -4.09 8.92 -3.46
N ASN A 162 -5.23 8.84 -2.79
CA ASN A 162 -6.28 9.86 -2.87
C ASN A 162 -5.95 11.14 -2.09
N TRP A 163 -5.15 11.05 -1.04
CA TRP A 163 -4.84 12.16 -0.12
C TRP A 163 -3.50 12.84 -0.41
N PHE A 164 -2.59 12.16 -1.12
CA PHE A 164 -1.25 12.66 -1.40
C PHE A 164 -0.94 12.63 -2.90
N GLU A 165 -0.32 13.69 -3.39
CA GLU A 165 0.20 13.80 -4.76
C GLU A 165 1.72 14.03 -4.76
N ARG A 166 2.19 15.12 -4.17
CA ARG A 166 3.62 15.47 -4.08
C ARG A 166 4.36 14.60 -3.05
N LYS A 167 3.72 14.31 -1.90
CA LYS A 167 4.33 13.54 -0.79
C LYS A 167 3.93 12.06 -0.83
N ARG A 168 3.46 11.56 -1.99
CA ARG A 168 2.92 10.20 -2.15
C ARG A 168 3.97 9.12 -1.88
N GLY A 169 5.22 9.32 -2.33
CA GLY A 169 6.32 8.39 -2.09
C GLY A 169 6.60 8.19 -0.60
N ARG A 170 6.73 9.28 0.15
CA ARG A 170 6.91 9.24 1.62
C ARG A 170 5.72 8.62 2.33
N ALA A 171 4.51 9.00 1.97
CA ALA A 171 3.30 8.44 2.59
C ALA A 171 3.18 6.93 2.36
N MET A 172 3.50 6.43 1.16
CA MET A 172 3.57 4.99 0.85
C MET A 172 4.70 4.30 1.61
N ALA A 173 5.85 4.95 1.78
CA ALA A 173 6.95 4.43 2.57
C ALA A 173 6.54 4.19 4.03
N PHE A 174 5.91 5.18 4.68
CA PHE A 174 5.42 5.03 6.06
C PHE A 174 4.36 3.93 6.19
N LEU A 175 3.45 3.79 5.23
CA LEU A 175 2.51 2.68 5.19
C LEU A 175 3.22 1.33 5.20
N THR A 176 4.23 1.17 4.35
CA THR A 176 4.95 -0.10 4.18
C THR A 176 5.92 -0.40 5.33
N VAL A 177 6.39 0.63 6.05
CA VAL A 177 7.13 0.46 7.31
C VAL A 177 6.27 -0.26 8.36
N GLY A 178 4.96 0.05 8.45
CA GLY A 178 4.04 -0.68 9.31
C GLY A 178 4.05 -2.20 9.04
N ALA A 179 4.02 -2.60 7.76
CA ALA A 179 4.15 -4.01 7.38
C ALA A 179 5.53 -4.61 7.69
N GLY A 180 6.62 -3.84 7.53
CA GLY A 180 7.97 -4.30 7.86
C GLY A 180 8.21 -4.46 9.36
N ALA A 181 7.67 -3.56 10.18
CA ALA A 181 7.78 -3.60 11.62
C ALA A 181 6.92 -4.72 12.27
N SER A 182 5.97 -5.29 11.52
CA SER A 182 5.01 -6.27 12.05
C SER A 182 5.65 -7.59 12.48
N GLY A 183 6.92 -7.85 12.15
CA GLY A 183 7.70 -8.96 12.69
C GLY A 183 7.78 -9.00 14.23
N ILE A 184 7.69 -7.84 14.89
CA ILE A 184 7.62 -7.73 16.36
C ILE A 184 6.43 -8.50 16.93
N MET A 185 5.33 -8.60 16.18
CA MET A 185 4.14 -9.34 16.60
C MET A 185 4.39 -10.83 16.78
N VAL A 186 5.39 -11.41 16.12
CA VAL A 186 5.78 -12.83 16.30
C VAL A 186 6.21 -13.08 17.74
N THR A 187 7.08 -12.20 18.26
CA THR A 187 7.56 -12.29 19.66
C THR A 187 6.41 -12.11 20.65
N ILE A 188 5.52 -11.14 20.40
CA ILE A 188 4.34 -10.90 21.23
C ILE A 188 3.43 -12.13 21.21
N LEU A 189 3.19 -12.70 20.02
CA LEU A 189 2.35 -13.89 19.90
C LEU A 189 2.97 -15.11 20.57
N ALA A 190 4.26 -15.37 20.37
CA ALA A 190 4.95 -16.46 21.05
C ALA A 190 4.89 -16.32 22.57
N TRP A 191 5.05 -15.10 23.10
CA TRP A 191 4.89 -14.81 24.53
C TRP A 191 3.44 -15.04 25.01
N LEU A 192 2.42 -14.64 24.26
CA LEU A 192 1.02 -14.91 24.59
C LEU A 192 0.73 -16.41 24.58
N ILE A 193 1.27 -17.15 23.61
CA ILE A 193 1.11 -18.60 23.51
C ILE A 193 1.73 -19.30 24.73
N SER A 194 2.91 -18.88 25.18
CA SER A 194 3.58 -19.45 26.33
C SER A 194 2.81 -19.24 27.65
N LEU A 195 2.05 -18.13 27.76
CA LEU A 195 1.28 -17.82 28.98
C LEU A 195 -0.13 -18.42 28.98
N TYR A 196 -0.83 -18.37 27.84
CA TYR A 196 -2.26 -18.66 27.79
C TYR A 196 -2.64 -19.76 26.80
N GLY A 197 -1.67 -20.35 26.12
CA GLY A 197 -1.88 -21.30 25.03
C GLY A 197 -2.36 -20.60 23.74
N TRP A 198 -2.21 -21.28 22.60
CA TRP A 198 -2.46 -20.71 21.28
C TRP A 198 -3.92 -20.31 21.03
N ARG A 199 -4.89 -21.06 21.58
CA ARG A 199 -6.33 -20.75 21.43
C ARG A 199 -6.67 -19.41 22.07
N SER A 200 -6.24 -19.19 23.32
CA SER A 200 -6.47 -17.93 24.04
C SER A 200 -5.68 -16.79 23.43
N ALA A 201 -4.45 -17.04 22.96
CA ALA A 201 -3.64 -16.04 22.25
C ALA A 201 -4.34 -15.53 21.00
N LEU A 202 -4.94 -16.43 20.18
CA LEU A 202 -5.72 -16.04 19.00
C LEU A 202 -6.99 -15.26 19.35
N ALA A 203 -7.69 -15.65 20.42
CA ALA A 203 -8.88 -14.90 20.89
C ALA A 203 -8.50 -13.49 21.36
N ILE A 204 -7.39 -13.33 22.09
CA ILE A 204 -6.85 -12.02 22.50
C ILE A 204 -6.52 -11.19 21.26
N LEU A 205 -5.84 -11.78 20.27
CA LEU A 205 -5.49 -11.09 19.03
C LEU A 205 -6.71 -10.66 18.21
N ALA A 206 -7.80 -11.43 18.22
CA ALA A 206 -9.07 -11.02 17.62
C ALA A 206 -9.60 -9.74 18.27
N VAL A 207 -9.60 -9.68 19.61
CA VAL A 207 -10.03 -8.49 20.36
C VAL A 207 -9.10 -7.30 20.10
N VAL A 208 -7.77 -7.51 20.10
CA VAL A 208 -6.79 -6.46 19.79
C VAL A 208 -6.98 -5.94 18.35
N THR A 209 -7.20 -6.84 17.38
CA THR A 209 -7.48 -6.48 15.99
C THR A 209 -8.70 -5.58 15.89
N TRP A 210 -9.77 -5.86 16.62
CA TRP A 210 -10.94 -4.99 16.65
C TRP A 210 -10.71 -3.70 17.43
N ALA A 211 -10.09 -3.77 18.61
CA ALA A 211 -9.86 -2.62 19.47
C ALA A 211 -8.99 -1.53 18.80
N VAL A 212 -8.02 -1.93 17.98
CA VAL A 212 -7.15 -0.99 17.25
C VAL A 212 -7.63 -0.78 15.82
N GLY A 213 -7.98 -1.85 15.12
CA GLY A 213 -8.29 -1.78 13.69
C GLY A 213 -9.63 -1.09 13.38
N ILE A 214 -10.68 -1.25 14.21
CA ILE A 214 -11.97 -0.58 13.99
C ILE A 214 -11.85 0.93 14.16
N PRO A 215 -11.27 1.48 15.26
CA PRO A 215 -11.04 2.93 15.37
C PRO A 215 -10.13 3.45 14.25
N ALA A 216 -9.07 2.72 13.89
CA ALA A 216 -8.21 3.09 12.79
C ALA A 216 -8.97 3.16 11.46
N ALA A 217 -9.80 2.16 11.13
CA ALA A 217 -10.64 2.17 9.93
C ALA A 217 -11.64 3.34 9.92
N MET A 218 -12.14 3.75 11.10
CA MET A 218 -13.02 4.91 11.23
C MET A 218 -12.32 6.23 10.93
N LEU A 219 -11.02 6.35 11.14
CA LEU A 219 -10.23 7.53 10.80
C LEU A 219 -10.02 7.67 9.29
N VAL A 220 -10.01 6.57 8.54
CA VAL A 220 -9.79 6.63 7.10
C VAL A 220 -10.96 7.31 6.39
N ARG A 221 -10.64 8.23 5.48
CA ARG A 221 -11.60 9.00 4.67
C ARG A 221 -11.33 8.75 3.19
N ARG A 222 -12.39 8.91 2.36
CA ARG A 222 -12.31 8.56 0.95
C ARG A 222 -11.45 9.55 0.17
N ARG A 223 -11.75 10.84 0.28
CA ARG A 223 -11.10 11.91 -0.48
C ARG A 223 -10.99 13.19 0.34
N PRO A 224 -9.92 13.99 0.18
CA PRO A 224 -9.78 15.29 0.85
C PRO A 224 -10.84 16.29 0.38
N GLU A 225 -11.24 16.22 -0.89
CA GLU A 225 -12.21 17.13 -1.51
C GLU A 225 -13.59 17.04 -0.85
N ASP A 226 -13.98 15.88 -0.32
CA ASP A 226 -15.25 15.69 0.43
C ASP A 226 -15.31 16.55 1.70
N TYR A 227 -14.15 17.10 2.12
CA TYR A 227 -13.97 17.90 3.34
C TYR A 227 -13.45 19.31 3.06
N GLY A 228 -13.47 19.75 1.80
CA GLY A 228 -12.98 21.06 1.39
C GLY A 228 -11.45 21.21 1.47
N LEU A 229 -10.72 20.10 1.44
CA LEU A 229 -9.26 20.07 1.43
C LEU A 229 -8.75 19.65 0.05
N ALA A 230 -7.59 20.16 -0.33
CA ALA A 230 -6.85 19.65 -1.47
C ALA A 230 -5.86 18.54 -1.05
N PRO A 231 -5.37 17.71 -1.97
CA PRO A 231 -4.27 16.80 -1.70
C PRO A 231 -3.06 17.53 -1.09
N ASP A 232 -2.27 16.81 -0.28
CA ASP A 232 -1.10 17.33 0.44
C ASP A 232 -1.39 18.47 1.46
N GLY A 233 -2.66 18.85 1.66
CA GLY A 233 -3.10 19.87 2.61
C GLY A 233 -3.00 21.30 2.09
N GLU A 234 -2.90 21.50 0.79
CA GLU A 234 -2.96 22.83 0.20
C GLU A 234 -4.37 23.42 0.34
N PRO A 235 -4.54 24.74 0.57
CA PRO A 235 -5.85 25.35 0.59
C PRO A 235 -6.59 25.12 -0.74
N ALA A 236 -7.84 24.71 -0.69
CA ALA A 236 -8.65 24.42 -1.89
C ALA A 236 -8.73 25.63 -2.84
N ALA A 237 -8.59 26.85 -2.33
CA ALA A 237 -8.53 28.09 -3.10
C ALA A 237 -7.27 28.23 -3.97
N ALA A 238 -6.15 27.56 -3.61
CA ALA A 238 -4.93 27.58 -4.40
C ALA A 238 -4.96 26.64 -5.62
N VAL A 239 -5.93 25.73 -5.65
CA VAL A 239 -6.12 24.72 -6.72
C VAL A 239 -7.36 25.06 -7.58
N ALA A 240 -8.17 26.03 -7.18
CA ALA A 240 -9.22 26.55 -8.04
C ALA A 240 -8.57 27.22 -9.25
N PRO A 241 -8.93 26.85 -10.50
CA PRO A 241 -8.64 27.72 -11.62
C PRO A 241 -9.18 29.11 -11.25
N VAL A 242 -8.43 30.17 -11.53
CA VAL A 242 -8.93 31.55 -11.42
C VAL A 242 -10.29 31.54 -12.08
N ALA A 243 -11.34 31.50 -11.28
CA ALA A 243 -12.69 31.58 -11.81
C ALA A 243 -12.77 32.93 -12.51
N ALA A 244 -12.93 32.91 -13.82
CA ALA A 244 -13.48 34.07 -14.52
C ALA A 244 -14.70 34.50 -13.72
N PRO A 245 -14.94 35.83 -13.53
CA PRO A 245 -16.04 36.33 -12.76
C PRO A 245 -17.32 35.62 -13.22
N ALA A 246 -17.95 34.91 -12.31
CA ALA A 246 -19.14 34.14 -12.61
C ALA A 246 -20.22 35.08 -13.17
N ALA A 247 -20.55 34.90 -14.43
CA ALA A 247 -21.80 35.37 -14.96
C ALA A 247 -22.90 34.68 -14.16
N ALA A 248 -23.73 35.42 -13.47
CA ALA A 248 -24.65 34.95 -12.43
C ALA A 248 -25.76 33.98 -12.92
N ASP A 249 -25.82 33.65 -14.21
CA ASP A 249 -26.89 32.86 -14.84
C ASP A 249 -26.41 31.70 -15.70
N GLY A 250 -25.19 31.17 -15.48
CA GLY A 250 -24.70 30.00 -16.19
C GLY A 250 -25.17 28.68 -15.57
N PRO A 251 -25.33 27.58 -16.36
CA PRO A 251 -25.63 26.26 -15.81
C PRO A 251 -24.52 25.83 -14.82
N PRO A 252 -24.88 25.04 -13.76
CA PRO A 252 -23.92 24.61 -12.77
C PRO A 252 -22.73 23.90 -13.45
N PRO A 253 -21.48 24.18 -12.99
CA PRO A 253 -20.30 23.58 -13.59
C PRO A 253 -20.43 22.05 -13.57
N PRO A 254 -20.02 21.37 -14.67
CA PRO A 254 -20.14 19.92 -14.74
C PRO A 254 -19.40 19.27 -13.56
N PRO A 255 -19.92 18.14 -13.05
CA PRO A 255 -19.31 17.44 -11.93
C PRO A 255 -17.84 17.17 -12.29
N ARG A 256 -16.91 17.55 -11.39
CA ARG A 256 -15.46 17.36 -11.59
C ARG A 256 -15.21 15.91 -11.98
N VAL A 257 -14.80 15.71 -13.23
CA VAL A 257 -14.42 14.39 -13.74
C VAL A 257 -13.25 13.91 -12.89
N THR A 258 -13.41 12.76 -12.28
CA THR A 258 -12.33 12.14 -11.48
C THR A 258 -11.19 11.83 -12.43
N GLU A 259 -10.09 12.55 -12.32
CA GLU A 259 -8.93 12.42 -13.19
C GLU A 259 -8.35 11.01 -13.11
N GLY A 260 -8.11 10.39 -14.25
CA GLY A 260 -7.49 9.07 -14.34
C GLY A 260 -8.16 8.14 -15.33
N MET A 261 -7.46 7.06 -15.62
CA MET A 261 -7.88 6.03 -16.57
C MET A 261 -8.98 5.14 -16.02
N THR A 262 -9.87 4.69 -16.88
CA THR A 262 -10.73 3.53 -16.63
C THR A 262 -9.92 2.25 -16.71
N VAL A 263 -10.45 1.15 -16.15
CA VAL A 263 -9.81 -0.18 -16.25
C VAL A 263 -9.57 -0.58 -17.70
N ARG A 264 -10.53 -0.31 -18.59
CA ARG A 264 -10.44 -0.65 -20.02
C ARG A 264 -9.32 0.13 -20.72
N GLU A 265 -9.18 1.40 -20.41
CA GLU A 265 -8.10 2.25 -20.95
C GLU A 265 -6.73 1.79 -20.42
N ALA A 266 -6.65 1.50 -19.13
CA ALA A 266 -5.42 0.98 -18.53
C ALA A 266 -4.98 -0.33 -19.18
N LEU A 267 -5.87 -1.31 -19.33
CA LEU A 267 -5.58 -2.61 -19.98
C LEU A 267 -5.15 -2.46 -21.46
N ARG A 268 -5.57 -1.40 -22.14
CA ARG A 268 -5.14 -1.10 -23.52
C ARG A 268 -3.80 -0.34 -23.56
N SER A 269 -3.36 0.22 -22.44
CA SER A 269 -2.11 0.97 -22.37
C SER A 269 -0.90 0.05 -22.29
N ARG A 270 0.19 0.37 -23.01
CA ARG A 270 1.48 -0.33 -22.88
C ARG A 270 2.05 -0.18 -21.47
N ALA A 271 1.79 0.95 -20.82
CA ALA A 271 2.27 1.21 -19.46
C ALA A 271 1.76 0.18 -18.44
N PHE A 272 0.50 -0.26 -18.54
CA PHE A 272 -0.06 -1.29 -17.67
C PHE A 272 0.70 -2.62 -17.79
N TRP A 273 0.89 -3.11 -19.01
CA TRP A 273 1.54 -4.39 -19.24
C TRP A 273 3.02 -4.37 -18.89
N PHE A 274 3.73 -3.29 -19.24
CA PHE A 274 5.14 -3.15 -18.88
C PHE A 274 5.31 -3.12 -17.36
N LEU A 275 4.45 -2.42 -16.65
CA LEU A 275 4.48 -2.34 -15.20
C LEU A 275 4.12 -3.68 -14.55
N ALA A 276 3.04 -4.32 -14.99
CA ALA A 276 2.58 -5.61 -14.48
C ALA A 276 3.62 -6.71 -14.67
N LEU A 277 4.23 -6.80 -15.87
CA LEU A 277 5.29 -7.75 -16.17
C LEU A 277 6.58 -7.44 -15.42
N ALA A 278 6.97 -6.17 -15.32
CA ALA A 278 8.14 -5.78 -14.54
C ALA A 278 8.01 -6.22 -13.07
N PHE A 279 6.82 -6.04 -12.48
CA PHE A 279 6.57 -6.52 -11.14
C PHE A 279 6.52 -8.04 -11.05
N ALA A 280 5.92 -8.73 -12.01
CA ALA A 280 5.91 -10.20 -12.03
C ALA A 280 7.35 -10.76 -12.07
N PHE A 281 8.22 -10.20 -12.91
CA PHE A 281 9.62 -10.61 -13.01
C PHE A 281 10.43 -10.27 -11.76
N SER A 282 10.23 -9.07 -11.19
CA SER A 282 10.89 -8.68 -9.94
C SER A 282 10.44 -9.56 -8.77
N TRP A 283 9.14 -9.84 -8.65
CA TRP A 283 8.61 -10.67 -7.58
C TRP A 283 8.92 -12.15 -7.74
N PHE A 284 9.12 -12.65 -8.96
CA PHE A 284 9.65 -13.98 -9.22
C PHE A 284 10.99 -14.20 -8.48
N GLY A 285 11.94 -13.28 -8.64
CA GLY A 285 13.21 -13.37 -7.94
C GLY A 285 13.10 -13.05 -6.43
N THR A 286 12.26 -12.08 -6.06
CA THR A 286 12.08 -11.68 -4.66
C THR A 286 11.60 -12.86 -3.82
N THR A 287 10.53 -13.54 -4.23
CA THR A 287 9.95 -14.65 -3.47
C THR A 287 10.82 -15.89 -3.51
N ALA A 288 11.57 -16.11 -4.60
CA ALA A 288 12.59 -17.15 -4.67
C ALA A 288 13.65 -16.97 -3.55
N ILE A 289 14.18 -15.75 -3.37
CA ILE A 289 15.10 -15.45 -2.26
C ILE A 289 14.39 -15.62 -0.90
N VAL A 290 13.22 -15.01 -0.72
CA VAL A 290 12.51 -15.03 0.59
C VAL A 290 12.24 -16.46 1.07
N VAL A 291 11.87 -17.37 0.17
CA VAL A 291 11.53 -18.77 0.52
C VAL A 291 12.78 -19.63 0.70
N HIS A 292 13.77 -19.46 -0.18
CA HIS A 292 14.95 -20.33 -0.18
C HIS A 292 16.18 -19.71 0.50
N GLN A 293 16.06 -18.54 1.15
CA GLN A 293 17.20 -17.88 1.79
C GLN A 293 17.82 -18.73 2.90
N ILE A 294 17.00 -19.31 3.79
CA ILE A 294 17.48 -20.17 4.87
C ILE A 294 18.03 -21.48 4.30
N PRO A 295 17.29 -22.28 3.50
CA PRO A 295 17.81 -23.52 2.94
C PRO A 295 19.09 -23.32 2.11
N ALA A 296 19.21 -22.24 1.39
CA ALA A 296 20.40 -21.96 0.59
C ALA A 296 21.63 -21.64 1.46
N LEU A 297 21.45 -20.89 2.55
CA LEU A 297 22.53 -20.57 3.49
C LEU A 297 22.97 -21.83 4.26
N THR A 298 22.03 -22.64 4.72
CA THR A 298 22.36 -23.90 5.41
C THR A 298 23.08 -24.89 4.49
N ALA A 299 22.69 -24.98 3.21
CA ALA A 299 23.38 -25.76 2.20
C ALA A 299 24.83 -25.29 1.95
N THR A 300 25.17 -24.04 2.26
CA THR A 300 26.54 -23.50 2.17
C THR A 300 27.32 -23.59 3.50
N GLY A 301 26.75 -24.23 4.55
CA GLY A 301 27.42 -24.49 5.82
C GLY A 301 27.15 -23.47 6.92
N PHE A 302 26.22 -22.53 6.73
CA PHE A 302 25.77 -21.65 7.82
C PHE A 302 24.83 -22.44 8.77
N SER A 303 24.85 -22.14 10.07
CA SER A 303 23.85 -22.65 11.01
C SER A 303 22.47 -22.06 10.71
N GLU A 304 21.40 -22.78 11.08
CA GLU A 304 20.02 -22.29 10.93
C GLU A 304 19.79 -20.96 11.65
N GLU A 305 20.37 -20.80 12.84
CA GLU A 305 20.30 -19.56 13.61
C GLU A 305 20.94 -18.38 12.86
N SER A 306 22.12 -18.61 12.25
CA SER A 306 22.81 -17.63 11.45
C SER A 306 22.01 -17.26 10.20
N ALA A 307 21.42 -18.25 9.52
CA ALA A 307 20.56 -18.04 8.37
C ALA A 307 19.31 -17.25 8.73
N ALA A 308 18.67 -17.55 9.85
CA ALA A 308 17.51 -16.81 10.37
C ALA A 308 17.89 -15.36 10.73
N LEU A 309 19.09 -15.12 11.29
CA LEU A 309 19.59 -13.77 11.55
C LEU A 309 19.72 -12.96 10.26
N VAL A 310 20.23 -13.56 9.18
CA VAL A 310 20.35 -12.90 7.88
C VAL A 310 18.98 -12.51 7.33
N VAL A 311 17.96 -13.34 7.46
CA VAL A 311 16.57 -13.00 7.09
C VAL A 311 16.07 -11.79 7.89
N THR A 312 16.30 -11.81 9.20
CA THR A 312 15.93 -10.69 10.09
C THR A 312 16.62 -9.39 9.68
N LEU A 313 17.94 -9.45 9.43
CA LEU A 313 18.72 -8.30 8.95
C LEU A 313 18.22 -7.82 7.57
N THR A 314 17.86 -8.72 6.66
CA THR A 314 17.28 -8.37 5.38
C THR A 314 16.00 -7.52 5.55
N ILE A 315 15.11 -7.93 6.45
CA ILE A 315 13.88 -7.18 6.73
C ILE A 315 14.19 -5.81 7.36
N LEU A 316 15.06 -5.76 8.37
CA LEU A 316 15.43 -4.51 9.05
C LEU A 316 16.10 -3.52 8.11
N VAL A 317 17.10 -3.97 7.35
CA VAL A 317 17.79 -3.11 6.37
C VAL A 317 16.86 -2.66 5.25
N SER A 318 15.85 -3.47 4.87
CA SER A 318 14.85 -3.06 3.87
C SER A 318 14.04 -1.82 4.27
N LEU A 319 13.93 -1.53 5.58
CA LEU A 319 13.25 -0.31 6.05
C LEU A 319 13.96 0.96 5.55
N SER A 320 15.30 0.95 5.47
CA SER A 320 16.08 2.05 4.90
C SER A 320 15.72 2.30 3.43
N GLY A 321 15.55 1.22 2.66
CA GLY A 321 15.11 1.30 1.27
C GLY A 321 13.68 1.82 1.13
N ARG A 322 12.74 1.35 1.97
CA ARG A 322 11.35 1.84 1.96
C ARG A 322 11.29 3.36 2.16
N LEU A 323 12.02 3.87 3.15
CA LEU A 323 12.07 5.29 3.46
C LEU A 323 12.87 6.08 2.42
N GLY A 324 14.07 5.63 2.07
CA GLY A 324 14.98 6.34 1.16
C GLY A 324 14.44 6.43 -0.26
N PHE A 325 14.03 5.30 -0.86
CA PHE A 325 13.45 5.30 -2.20
C PHE A 325 12.06 5.95 -2.24
N GLY A 326 11.25 5.80 -1.17
CA GLY A 326 9.97 6.49 -1.06
C GLY A 326 10.15 8.01 -1.03
N TRP A 327 11.14 8.51 -0.28
CA TRP A 327 11.50 9.93 -0.27
C TRP A 327 12.05 10.38 -1.64
N LEU A 328 12.94 9.60 -2.24
CA LEU A 328 13.54 9.93 -3.55
C LEU A 328 12.48 9.98 -4.66
N ALA A 329 11.44 9.15 -4.58
CA ALA A 329 10.32 9.10 -5.54
C ALA A 329 9.45 10.38 -5.52
N ASP A 330 9.53 11.21 -4.47
CA ASP A 330 8.82 12.49 -4.42
C ASP A 330 9.54 13.59 -5.22
N PHE A 331 10.85 13.43 -5.50
CA PHE A 331 11.69 14.46 -6.14
C PHE A 331 12.25 14.05 -7.50
N ARG A 332 12.23 12.77 -7.83
CA ARG A 332 12.79 12.22 -9.07
C ARG A 332 11.75 11.43 -9.85
N ASP A 333 12.03 11.22 -11.13
CA ASP A 333 11.20 10.36 -11.99
C ASP A 333 11.10 8.96 -11.34
N LYS A 334 9.88 8.58 -10.97
CA LYS A 334 9.60 7.34 -10.24
C LYS A 334 10.00 6.09 -11.01
N ARG A 335 10.08 6.16 -12.37
CA ARG A 335 10.57 5.06 -13.20
C ARG A 335 12.06 4.82 -12.97
N LEU A 336 12.86 5.90 -12.94
CA LEU A 336 14.29 5.80 -12.68
C LEU A 336 14.57 5.33 -11.26
N VAL A 337 13.78 5.82 -10.30
CA VAL A 337 13.86 5.40 -8.89
C VAL A 337 13.54 3.90 -8.74
N LEU A 338 12.48 3.44 -9.40
CA LEU A 338 12.09 2.03 -9.38
C LEU A 338 13.09 1.14 -10.12
N ALA A 339 13.59 1.59 -11.28
CA ALA A 339 14.63 0.88 -12.01
C ALA A 339 15.92 0.75 -11.18
N GLY A 340 16.30 1.79 -10.45
CA GLY A 340 17.43 1.75 -9.50
C GLY A 340 17.19 0.75 -8.36
N ALA A 341 15.98 0.71 -7.80
CA ALA A 341 15.62 -0.28 -6.78
C ALA A 341 15.70 -1.72 -7.32
N PHE A 342 15.19 -1.97 -8.53
CA PHE A 342 15.33 -3.27 -9.20
C PHE A 342 16.80 -3.62 -9.49
N GLY A 343 17.61 -2.65 -9.90
CA GLY A 343 19.04 -2.84 -10.13
C GLY A 343 19.79 -3.26 -8.87
N LEU A 344 19.60 -2.56 -7.78
CA LEU A 344 20.18 -2.92 -6.48
C LEU A 344 19.72 -4.30 -6.01
N GLN A 345 18.43 -4.59 -6.13
CA GLN A 345 17.86 -5.87 -5.76
C GLN A 345 18.45 -7.02 -6.59
N THR A 346 18.52 -6.86 -7.92
CA THR A 346 19.08 -7.86 -8.84
C THR A 346 20.57 -8.10 -8.58
N LEU A 347 21.33 -7.02 -8.38
CA LEU A 347 22.76 -7.15 -8.05
C LEU A 347 22.96 -7.88 -6.72
N GLY A 348 22.13 -7.58 -5.71
CA GLY A 348 22.12 -8.30 -4.45
C GLY A 348 21.81 -9.80 -4.65
N MET A 349 20.84 -10.16 -5.52
CA MET A 349 20.54 -11.57 -5.83
C MET A 349 21.73 -12.29 -6.46
N LEU A 350 22.45 -11.64 -7.39
CA LEU A 350 23.65 -12.19 -7.99
C LEU A 350 24.76 -12.43 -6.95
N LEU A 351 24.91 -11.49 -6.01
CA LEU A 351 25.87 -11.66 -4.91
C LEU A 351 25.45 -12.80 -3.98
N PHE A 352 24.13 -12.96 -3.72
CA PHE A 352 23.63 -14.07 -2.91
C PHE A 352 23.93 -15.45 -3.53
N ALA A 353 23.87 -15.55 -4.85
CA ALA A 353 24.23 -16.78 -5.56
C ALA A 353 25.72 -17.20 -5.36
N ALA A 354 26.57 -16.27 -4.94
CA ALA A 354 28.01 -16.50 -4.70
C ALA A 354 28.36 -16.52 -3.19
N VAL A 355 27.38 -16.59 -2.30
CA VAL A 355 27.62 -16.56 -0.85
C VAL A 355 28.24 -17.88 -0.38
N HIS A 356 29.39 -17.78 0.29
CA HIS A 356 30.08 -18.88 0.97
C HIS A 356 30.61 -18.47 2.34
N THR A 357 30.68 -17.15 2.63
CA THR A 357 31.21 -16.60 3.88
C THR A 357 30.39 -15.40 4.34
N TRP A 358 30.54 -15.03 5.62
CA TRP A 358 29.89 -13.84 6.18
C TRP A 358 30.21 -12.54 5.42
N TRP A 359 31.40 -12.42 4.88
CA TRP A 359 31.82 -11.23 4.11
C TRP A 359 31.02 -11.04 2.83
N HIS A 360 30.55 -12.11 2.20
CA HIS A 360 29.67 -12.02 1.02
C HIS A 360 28.24 -11.58 1.39
N LEU A 361 27.79 -11.79 2.63
CA LEU A 361 26.47 -11.38 3.09
C LEU A 361 26.35 -9.89 3.30
N ILE A 362 27.45 -9.19 3.64
CA ILE A 362 27.42 -7.72 3.83
C ILE A 362 26.98 -7.00 2.55
N PRO A 363 27.63 -7.16 1.39
CA PRO A 363 27.19 -6.50 0.16
C PRO A 363 25.82 -7.01 -0.32
N PHE A 364 25.47 -8.27 -0.09
CA PHE A 364 24.11 -8.76 -0.31
C PHE A 364 23.10 -7.94 0.47
N LEU A 365 23.26 -7.82 1.77
CA LEU A 365 22.33 -7.08 2.64
C LEU A 365 22.24 -5.60 2.26
N LEU A 366 23.37 -4.95 1.96
CA LEU A 366 23.44 -3.54 1.62
C LEU A 366 22.82 -3.20 0.25
N LEU A 367 22.74 -4.15 -0.67
CA LEU A 367 22.18 -3.93 -2.00
C LEU A 367 20.78 -4.52 -2.13
N TYR A 368 20.60 -5.81 -1.78
CA TYR A 368 19.31 -6.48 -1.93
C TYR A 368 18.23 -5.87 -1.05
N ALA A 369 18.52 -5.67 0.23
CA ALA A 369 17.49 -5.27 1.17
C ALA A 369 16.95 -3.85 0.92
N PRO A 370 17.77 -2.80 0.67
CA PRO A 370 17.26 -1.50 0.26
C PRO A 370 16.53 -1.53 -1.08
N GLY A 371 17.01 -2.30 -2.07
CA GLY A 371 16.34 -2.49 -3.35
C GLY A 371 14.95 -3.11 -3.17
N TYR A 372 14.85 -4.17 -2.38
CA TYR A 372 13.58 -4.80 -2.01
C TYR A 372 12.62 -3.83 -1.32
N GLY A 373 13.11 -3.06 -0.34
CA GLY A 373 12.32 -2.05 0.35
C GLY A 373 11.82 -0.95 -0.58
N GLY A 374 12.70 -0.47 -1.48
CA GLY A 374 12.39 0.55 -2.48
C GLY A 374 11.32 0.10 -3.47
N ASN A 375 11.39 -1.13 -3.97
CA ASN A 375 10.38 -1.72 -4.84
C ASN A 375 8.98 -1.66 -4.20
N ILE A 376 8.86 -2.03 -2.93
CA ILE A 376 7.57 -2.04 -2.22
C ILE A 376 6.97 -0.65 -2.05
N SER A 377 7.78 0.38 -1.78
CA SER A 377 7.28 1.73 -1.50
C SER A 377 7.01 2.56 -2.76
N VAL A 378 7.84 2.40 -3.81
CA VAL A 378 7.74 3.21 -5.05
C VAL A 378 6.62 2.69 -5.96
N ARG A 379 6.38 1.38 -6.00
CA ARG A 379 5.36 0.74 -6.85
C ARG A 379 4.00 1.42 -6.78
N PRO A 380 3.34 1.56 -5.61
CA PRO A 380 2.00 2.13 -5.57
C PRO A 380 1.97 3.62 -5.91
N ALA A 381 3.07 4.35 -5.61
CA ALA A 381 3.20 5.76 -5.99
C ALA A 381 3.28 5.93 -7.51
N LEU A 382 4.03 5.05 -8.20
CA LEU A 382 4.14 5.03 -9.66
C LEU A 382 2.80 4.66 -10.32
N GLN A 383 2.10 3.64 -9.80
CA GLN A 383 0.80 3.23 -10.33
C GLN A 383 -0.23 4.38 -10.24
N ALA A 384 -0.27 5.08 -9.12
CA ALA A 384 -1.18 6.20 -8.93
C ALA A 384 -0.84 7.41 -9.82
N GLU A 385 0.45 7.60 -10.17
CA GLU A 385 0.88 8.65 -11.10
C GLU A 385 0.43 8.36 -12.54
N TYR A 386 0.58 7.10 -13.00
CA TYR A 386 0.23 6.73 -14.38
C TYR A 386 -1.27 6.60 -14.63
N PHE A 387 -1.98 6.00 -13.68
CA PHE A 387 -3.37 5.61 -13.88
C PHE A 387 -4.37 6.59 -13.25
N GLY A 388 -3.88 7.54 -12.44
CA GLY A 388 -4.73 8.48 -11.74
C GLY A 388 -5.56 7.82 -10.63
N ARG A 389 -6.62 8.53 -10.17
CA ARG A 389 -7.41 8.11 -8.99
C ARG A 389 -8.78 7.49 -9.33
N ARG A 390 -9.18 7.48 -10.64
CA ARG A 390 -10.53 7.08 -11.08
C ARG A 390 -10.86 5.62 -10.80
N ALA A 391 -9.98 4.70 -11.18
CA ALA A 391 -10.15 3.25 -11.01
C ALA A 391 -8.84 2.61 -10.47
N LEU A 392 -8.16 3.33 -9.58
CA LEU A 392 -6.82 2.97 -9.11
C LEU A 392 -6.83 1.61 -8.40
N GLY A 393 -7.83 1.36 -7.55
CA GLY A 393 -7.95 0.11 -6.82
C GLY A 393 -8.10 -1.09 -7.75
N SER A 394 -8.99 -1.00 -8.75
CA SER A 394 -9.17 -2.05 -9.75
C SER A 394 -7.91 -2.32 -10.56
N ILE A 395 -7.20 -1.26 -10.99
CA ILE A 395 -5.96 -1.37 -11.77
C ILE A 395 -4.84 -1.99 -10.92
N MET A 396 -4.69 -1.55 -9.67
CA MET A 396 -3.72 -2.11 -8.73
C MET A 396 -4.03 -3.58 -8.41
N GLY A 397 -5.31 -3.92 -8.23
CA GLY A 397 -5.76 -5.29 -7.99
C GLY A 397 -5.41 -6.23 -9.16
N LEU A 398 -5.67 -5.80 -10.41
CA LEU A 398 -5.29 -6.56 -11.61
C LEU A 398 -3.77 -6.70 -11.75
N THR A 399 -3.03 -5.63 -11.49
CA THR A 399 -1.56 -5.69 -11.48
C THR A 399 -1.07 -6.66 -10.40
N PHE A 400 -1.70 -6.65 -9.22
CA PHE A 400 -1.33 -7.55 -8.13
C PHE A 400 -1.60 -9.02 -8.49
N PHE A 401 -2.73 -9.30 -9.16
CA PHE A 401 -3.05 -10.63 -9.66
C PHE A 401 -1.99 -11.15 -10.65
N ILE A 402 -1.55 -10.32 -11.61
CA ILE A 402 -0.48 -10.70 -12.54
C ILE A 402 0.84 -10.91 -11.79
N THR A 403 1.14 -10.06 -10.81
CA THR A 403 2.35 -10.17 -9.98
C THR A 403 2.35 -11.47 -9.15
N SER A 404 1.17 -11.96 -8.71
CA SER A 404 1.06 -13.18 -7.92
C SER A 404 1.54 -14.43 -8.68
N LEU A 405 1.48 -14.42 -10.01
CA LEU A 405 2.07 -15.48 -10.82
C LEU A 405 3.59 -15.55 -10.62
N GLY A 406 4.28 -14.41 -10.56
CA GLY A 406 5.69 -14.37 -10.23
C GLY A 406 6.01 -14.88 -8.82
N ASN A 407 5.12 -14.54 -7.84
CA ASN A 407 5.25 -15.01 -6.47
C ASN A 407 5.23 -16.53 -6.34
N VAL A 408 4.38 -17.19 -7.11
CA VAL A 408 4.23 -18.65 -7.09
C VAL A 408 5.35 -19.34 -7.87
N LEU A 409 5.62 -18.84 -9.09
CA LEU A 409 6.56 -19.49 -9.99
C LEU A 409 8.01 -19.39 -9.52
N GLY A 410 8.39 -18.32 -8.84
CA GLY A 410 9.77 -18.10 -8.40
C GLY A 410 10.28 -19.20 -7.45
N PRO A 411 9.65 -19.41 -6.29
CA PRO A 411 10.07 -20.47 -5.36
C PRO A 411 9.98 -21.86 -5.96
N VAL A 412 8.93 -22.17 -6.73
CA VAL A 412 8.77 -23.47 -7.40
C VAL A 412 9.92 -23.74 -8.36
N PHE A 413 10.30 -22.73 -9.15
CA PHE A 413 11.42 -22.83 -10.07
C PHE A 413 12.75 -23.10 -9.34
N VAL A 414 13.01 -22.37 -8.26
CA VAL A 414 14.26 -22.55 -7.49
C VAL A 414 14.30 -23.92 -6.79
N GLY A 415 13.17 -24.37 -6.23
CA GLY A 415 13.07 -25.72 -5.66
C GLY A 415 13.30 -26.80 -6.70
N TRP A 416 12.66 -26.72 -7.86
CA TRP A 416 12.88 -27.66 -8.96
C TRP A 416 14.31 -27.68 -9.45
N MET A 417 14.94 -26.51 -9.60
CA MET A 417 16.35 -26.42 -10.00
C MET A 417 17.27 -27.07 -8.97
N TYR A 418 16.98 -26.91 -7.68
CA TYR A 418 17.75 -27.54 -6.61
C TYR A 418 17.63 -29.08 -6.66
N ASP A 419 16.41 -29.59 -6.87
CA ASP A 419 16.18 -31.04 -6.97
C ASP A 419 16.92 -31.69 -8.14
N VAL A 420 17.14 -30.92 -9.25
CA VAL A 420 17.85 -31.42 -10.44
C VAL A 420 19.37 -31.24 -10.35
N MET A 421 19.84 -30.13 -9.74
CA MET A 421 21.27 -29.75 -9.77
C MET A 421 21.97 -29.84 -8.42
N GLU A 422 21.24 -30.13 -7.36
CA GLU A 422 21.74 -30.17 -5.97
C GLU A 422 22.47 -28.86 -5.55
N SER A 423 22.12 -27.74 -6.22
CA SER A 423 22.75 -26.45 -6.01
C SER A 423 21.80 -25.27 -6.26
N TYR A 424 21.78 -24.35 -5.31
CA TYR A 424 21.02 -23.09 -5.44
C TYR A 424 21.67 -22.04 -6.36
N ARG A 425 22.98 -22.17 -6.62
CA ARG A 425 23.78 -21.11 -7.30
C ARG A 425 23.20 -20.73 -8.67
N LEU A 426 23.01 -21.70 -9.55
CA LEU A 426 22.50 -21.45 -10.89
C LEU A 426 21.05 -20.98 -10.87
N ALA A 427 20.24 -21.54 -9.96
CA ALA A 427 18.87 -21.11 -9.77
C ALA A 427 18.74 -19.61 -9.43
N PHE A 428 19.58 -19.12 -8.50
CA PHE A 428 19.59 -17.69 -8.16
C PHE A 428 20.17 -16.80 -9.25
N VAL A 429 21.14 -17.27 -10.03
CA VAL A 429 21.63 -16.51 -11.20
C VAL A 429 20.52 -16.35 -12.23
N ILE A 430 19.78 -17.42 -12.55
CA ILE A 430 18.66 -17.35 -13.51
C ILE A 430 17.55 -16.44 -12.98
N THR A 431 17.18 -16.57 -11.70
CA THR A 431 16.16 -15.69 -11.10
C THR A 431 16.57 -14.22 -11.09
N ALA A 432 17.87 -13.94 -10.90
CA ALA A 432 18.40 -12.58 -11.01
C ALA A 432 18.33 -12.07 -12.47
N CYS A 433 18.66 -12.90 -13.46
CA CYS A 433 18.52 -12.54 -14.87
C CYS A 433 17.06 -12.26 -15.27
N VAL A 434 16.10 -13.06 -14.76
CA VAL A 434 14.66 -12.80 -14.96
C VAL A 434 14.26 -11.46 -14.31
N SER A 435 14.70 -11.21 -13.06
CA SER A 435 14.43 -9.96 -12.37
C SER A 435 15.07 -8.76 -13.08
N LEU A 436 16.22 -8.92 -13.72
CA LEU A 436 16.87 -7.87 -14.50
C LEU A 436 15.99 -7.37 -15.66
N ALA A 437 15.18 -8.24 -16.26
CA ALA A 437 14.26 -7.87 -17.33
C ALA A 437 13.18 -6.86 -16.87
N ALA A 438 12.95 -6.70 -15.57
CA ALA A 438 12.07 -5.68 -15.04
C ALA A 438 12.56 -4.25 -15.31
N ILE A 439 13.88 -4.05 -15.38
CA ILE A 439 14.50 -2.73 -15.57
C ILE A 439 14.14 -2.12 -16.94
N PRO A 440 14.44 -2.78 -18.08
CA PRO A 440 14.11 -2.22 -19.39
C PRO A 440 12.61 -2.04 -19.58
N LEU A 441 11.76 -2.90 -18.99
CA LEU A 441 10.30 -2.74 -19.05
C LEU A 441 9.86 -1.42 -18.40
N VAL A 442 10.34 -1.12 -17.19
CA VAL A 442 10.00 0.13 -16.51
C VAL A 442 10.57 1.35 -17.24
N LEU A 443 11.79 1.29 -17.74
CA LEU A 443 12.42 2.39 -18.46
C LEU A 443 11.75 2.66 -19.81
N SER A 444 11.19 1.62 -20.46
CA SER A 444 10.47 1.75 -21.73
C SER A 444 9.07 2.31 -21.58
N MET A 445 8.59 2.55 -20.36
CA MET A 445 7.32 3.21 -20.15
C MET A 445 7.40 4.66 -20.65
N PRO A 446 6.36 5.18 -21.33
CA PRO A 446 6.31 6.59 -21.70
C PRO A 446 6.47 7.46 -20.45
N ARG A 447 7.06 8.65 -20.59
CA ARG A 447 7.11 9.58 -19.45
C ARG A 447 5.69 9.90 -19.03
N SER A 448 5.39 9.83 -17.72
CA SER A 448 4.14 10.38 -17.21
C SER A 448 4.15 11.85 -17.57
N GLN A 449 3.25 12.24 -18.48
CA GLN A 449 3.03 13.68 -18.68
C GLN A 449 2.34 14.14 -17.40
N PRO A 450 2.84 15.17 -16.70
CA PRO A 450 2.00 15.90 -15.78
C PRO A 450 0.75 16.22 -16.58
N GLN A 451 -0.43 15.86 -16.09
CA GLN A 451 -1.68 16.27 -16.74
C GLN A 451 -1.72 17.79 -16.61
N ASP A 452 -1.13 18.48 -17.60
CA ASP A 452 -1.20 19.92 -17.74
C ASP A 452 -2.66 20.28 -18.09
N VAL A 453 -3.46 20.47 -17.06
CA VAL A 453 -4.82 21.02 -17.13
C VAL A 453 -4.82 22.43 -17.81
N HIS A 454 -3.65 22.98 -18.13
CA HIS A 454 -3.47 24.32 -18.67
C HIS A 454 -3.15 24.40 -20.15
N ARG A 455 -3.07 23.29 -20.91
CA ARG A 455 -2.62 23.37 -22.31
C ARG A 455 -3.72 23.60 -23.37
N ASP A 456 -5.00 23.48 -23.01
CA ASP A 456 -6.11 23.61 -23.94
C ASP A 456 -7.00 24.86 -23.72
N LEU A 457 -6.49 25.88 -23.06
CA LEU A 457 -7.16 27.17 -23.06
C LEU A 457 -6.76 27.92 -24.35
N PRO A 458 -7.73 28.32 -25.21
CA PRO A 458 -7.43 29.14 -26.36
C PRO A 458 -6.81 30.45 -25.88
N PRO A 459 -5.87 31.05 -26.66
CA PRO A 459 -5.26 32.32 -26.31
C PRO A 459 -6.35 33.38 -26.11
N VAL A 460 -6.30 34.06 -24.96
CA VAL A 460 -7.18 35.22 -24.70
C VAL A 460 -6.95 36.22 -25.79
N PRO A 461 -7.98 36.61 -26.55
CA PRO A 461 -7.84 37.68 -27.55
C PRO A 461 -7.47 38.97 -26.84
N ALA A 462 -6.49 39.68 -27.41
CA ALA A 462 -5.93 40.94 -26.93
C ALA A 462 -6.94 42.09 -26.92
#